data_23697e50b945ed12c87da036a1b05491
#
_entry.id   23697e50b945ed12c87da036a1b05491
#
_cell.length_a   1.000
_cell.length_b   1.000
_cell.length_c   1.000
_cell.angle_alpha   90.00
_cell.angle_beta   90.00
_cell.angle_gamma   90.00
#
_symmetry.space_group_name_H-M   'P 1'
#
loop_
_entity.id
_entity.type
_entity.pdbx_description
1 polymer ?
#
loop_
_entity_poly.entity_id
_entity_poly.type
_entity_poly.pdbx_seq_one_letter_code
_entity_poly.pdbx_strand_id
1 'polypeptide(L)'
;MSTTEEHDYVSAVFIHLLQPIANLCDCMLQLGCGEPNEVQTSPMENGYAISIIALAAFLLEGACGRARFVSGSDQKRCSAADTLRHFGGNDLADKVEEIFVVRDAIAHAHLWKAKILWTENDLRFAEPPVRLPSYGDKKFHRIVDLNSRTTRQLELDIFPTRIHRSTAVIALKECAEALQFLESKDRRFVYLTPQNVRVGCKFIPFYQWARELAT
;
A
#
# COMPACT_ATOMS: atom_id res chain seq x y z
N MET A 1 32.56 36.55 -13.58
CA MET A 1 32.05 36.35 -12.19
C MET A 1 30.94 35.34 -12.28
N SER A 2 31.14 34.12 -11.75
CA SER A 2 30.11 33.09 -11.67
C SER A 2 29.22 33.46 -10.48
N THR A 3 27.98 33.82 -10.74
CA THR A 3 26.98 33.97 -9.68
C THR A 3 26.61 32.55 -9.18
N THR A 4 27.04 32.20 -8.00
CA THR A 4 26.57 30.99 -7.32
C THR A 4 25.14 31.27 -6.85
N GLU A 5 24.16 30.69 -7.53
CA GLU A 5 22.77 30.72 -7.09
C GLU A 5 22.59 29.66 -6.00
N GLU A 6 22.13 30.05 -4.84
CA GLU A 6 21.79 29.15 -3.73
C GLU A 6 20.36 28.66 -3.94
N HIS A 7 20.18 27.33 -4.08
CA HIS A 7 18.88 26.71 -4.26
C HIS A 7 18.52 25.84 -3.05
N ASP A 8 17.36 26.09 -2.45
CA ASP A 8 16.80 25.22 -1.44
C ASP A 8 16.42 23.86 -2.05
N TYR A 9 16.98 22.78 -1.53
CA TYR A 9 16.71 21.43 -1.97
C TYR A 9 15.91 20.63 -0.94
N VAL A 10 14.77 20.09 -1.34
CA VAL A 10 13.95 19.18 -0.53
C VAL A 10 14.08 17.76 -1.06
N SER A 11 14.61 16.87 -0.23
CA SER A 11 14.86 15.47 -0.63
C SER A 11 13.58 14.72 -1.01
N ALA A 12 13.72 13.77 -1.94
CA ALA A 12 12.64 12.91 -2.43
C ALA A 12 13.09 11.44 -2.40
N VAL A 13 13.64 11.00 -1.28
CA VAL A 13 14.22 9.64 -1.11
C VAL A 13 13.20 8.53 -1.40
N PHE A 14 11.91 8.78 -1.20
CA PHE A 14 10.84 7.83 -1.50
C PHE A 14 10.82 7.38 -2.98
N ILE A 15 11.36 8.17 -3.92
CA ILE A 15 11.47 7.78 -5.34
C ILE A 15 12.32 6.51 -5.51
N HIS A 16 13.28 6.27 -4.64
CA HIS A 16 14.12 5.08 -4.69
C HIS A 16 13.36 3.78 -4.38
N LEU A 17 12.12 3.84 -3.90
CA LEU A 17 11.27 2.67 -3.66
C LEU A 17 10.60 2.15 -4.95
N LEU A 18 10.55 2.93 -6.03
CA LEU A 18 9.85 2.55 -7.26
C LEU A 18 10.38 1.25 -7.86
N GLN A 19 11.69 1.15 -8.06
CA GLN A 19 12.30 -0.04 -8.66
C GLN A 19 12.24 -1.27 -7.75
N PRO A 20 12.51 -1.20 -6.46
CA PRO A 20 12.23 -2.29 -5.51
C PRO A 20 10.80 -2.81 -5.57
N ILE A 21 9.79 -1.92 -5.60
CA ILE A 21 8.38 -2.31 -5.74
C ILE A 21 8.15 -3.05 -7.05
N ALA A 22 8.65 -2.52 -8.18
CA ALA A 22 8.50 -3.15 -9.48
C ALA A 22 9.14 -4.54 -9.53
N ASN A 23 10.32 -4.72 -8.94
CA ASN A 23 11.01 -6.00 -8.88
C ASN A 23 10.22 -7.02 -8.05
N LEU A 24 9.65 -6.61 -6.91
CA LEU A 24 8.82 -7.50 -6.08
C LEU A 24 7.53 -7.89 -6.79
N CYS A 25 6.89 -6.97 -7.53
CA CYS A 25 5.73 -7.27 -8.35
C CYS A 25 6.09 -8.29 -9.45
N ASP A 26 7.19 -8.10 -10.15
CA ASP A 26 7.68 -9.03 -11.17
C ASP A 26 7.87 -10.44 -10.59
N CYS A 27 8.56 -10.55 -9.46
CA CYS A 27 8.76 -11.82 -8.76
C CYS A 27 7.42 -12.45 -8.35
N MET A 28 6.50 -11.66 -7.78
CA MET A 28 5.19 -12.14 -7.35
C MET A 28 4.35 -12.67 -8.53
N LEU A 29 4.33 -11.91 -9.64
CA LEU A 29 3.54 -12.28 -10.83
C LEU A 29 4.10 -13.49 -11.58
N GLN A 30 5.39 -13.80 -11.43
CA GLN A 30 5.99 -15.03 -11.98
C GLN A 30 5.64 -16.29 -11.18
N LEU A 31 5.15 -16.15 -9.95
CA LEU A 31 4.65 -17.30 -9.20
C LEU A 31 3.37 -17.83 -9.85
N GLY A 32 3.21 -19.16 -9.91
CA GLY A 32 1.97 -19.78 -10.36
C GLY A 32 0.79 -19.28 -9.53
N CYS A 33 -0.35 -19.02 -10.19
CA CYS A 33 -1.57 -18.63 -9.50
C CYS A 33 -2.17 -19.85 -8.79
N GLY A 34 -2.13 -19.86 -7.46
CA GLY A 34 -3.00 -20.65 -6.63
C GLY A 34 -4.06 -19.72 -6.02
N GLU A 35 -5.33 -20.07 -6.13
CA GLU A 35 -6.34 -19.36 -5.38
C GLU A 35 -6.05 -19.51 -3.88
N PRO A 36 -6.13 -18.43 -3.09
CA PRO A 36 -5.99 -18.54 -1.65
C PRO A 36 -7.13 -19.39 -1.09
N ASN A 37 -6.81 -20.33 -0.22
CA ASN A 37 -7.86 -20.98 0.54
C ASN A 37 -8.42 -20.02 1.62
N GLU A 38 -9.36 -20.50 2.44
CA GLU A 38 -9.98 -19.66 3.47
C GLU A 38 -8.97 -19.11 4.50
N VAL A 39 -7.87 -19.83 4.74
CA VAL A 39 -6.91 -19.54 5.82
C VAL A 39 -5.66 -18.84 5.31
N GLN A 40 -5.16 -19.22 4.13
CA GLN A 40 -3.86 -18.74 3.66
C GLN A 40 -3.71 -18.77 2.14
N THR A 41 -2.79 -17.98 1.64
CA THR A 41 -2.18 -18.10 0.31
C THR A 41 -0.81 -18.77 0.41
N SER A 42 -0.14 -18.95 -0.73
CA SER A 42 1.25 -19.42 -0.76
C SER A 42 2.14 -18.51 0.11
N PRO A 43 3.00 -19.08 0.99
CA PRO A 43 3.90 -18.27 1.83
C PRO A 43 4.81 -17.33 1.03
N MET A 44 5.25 -17.75 -0.16
CA MET A 44 6.07 -16.91 -1.04
C MET A 44 5.27 -15.74 -1.60
N GLU A 45 4.07 -15.98 -2.11
CA GLU A 45 3.19 -14.94 -2.61
C GLU A 45 2.80 -13.96 -1.49
N ASN A 46 2.44 -14.47 -0.32
CA ASN A 46 2.17 -13.65 0.86
C ASN A 46 3.35 -12.74 1.21
N GLY A 47 4.57 -13.29 1.23
CA GLY A 47 5.78 -12.51 1.52
C GLY A 47 6.01 -11.37 0.53
N TYR A 48 5.83 -11.60 -0.75
CA TYR A 48 5.91 -10.52 -1.76
C TYR A 48 4.78 -9.52 -1.60
N ALA A 49 3.54 -9.98 -1.43
CA ALA A 49 2.37 -9.12 -1.31
C ALA A 49 2.48 -8.16 -0.12
N ILE A 50 2.83 -8.64 1.07
CA ILE A 50 3.02 -7.78 2.26
C ILE A 50 4.18 -6.80 2.09
N SER A 51 5.26 -7.21 1.40
CA SER A 51 6.40 -6.33 1.13
C SER A 51 6.03 -5.20 0.17
N ILE A 52 5.27 -5.50 -0.89
CA ILE A 52 4.77 -4.50 -1.85
C ILE A 52 3.87 -3.49 -1.13
N ILE A 53 2.91 -3.95 -0.31
CA ILE A 53 2.00 -3.07 0.44
C ILE A 53 2.78 -2.15 1.37
N ALA A 54 3.75 -2.69 2.12
CA ALA A 54 4.58 -1.92 3.04
C ALA A 54 5.37 -0.83 2.30
N LEU A 55 6.04 -1.18 1.19
CA LEU A 55 6.82 -0.22 0.42
C LEU A 55 5.94 0.82 -0.29
N ALA A 56 4.76 0.44 -0.79
CA ALA A 56 3.81 1.36 -1.38
C ALA A 56 3.28 2.38 -0.34
N ALA A 57 3.01 1.92 0.88
CA ALA A 57 2.62 2.80 1.98
C ALA A 57 3.76 3.76 2.36
N PHE A 58 5.02 3.31 2.44
CA PHE A 58 6.17 4.18 2.72
C PHE A 58 6.42 5.19 1.59
N LEU A 59 6.27 4.77 0.32
CA LEU A 59 6.33 5.67 -0.83
C LEU A 59 5.32 6.81 -0.69
N LEU A 60 4.06 6.48 -0.36
CA LEU A 60 3.00 7.46 -0.18
C LEU A 60 3.20 8.34 1.05
N GLU A 61 3.62 7.78 2.20
CA GLU A 61 3.96 8.57 3.40
C GLU A 61 5.06 9.60 3.13
N GLY A 62 6.11 9.18 2.43
CA GLY A 62 7.21 10.06 2.04
C GLY A 62 6.74 11.21 1.14
N ALA A 63 5.91 10.91 0.15
CA ALA A 63 5.33 11.90 -0.76
C ALA A 63 4.40 12.88 -0.02
N CYS A 64 3.53 12.37 0.86
CA CYS A 64 2.65 13.20 1.69
C CYS A 64 3.46 14.09 2.65
N GLY A 65 4.53 13.57 3.25
CA GLY A 65 5.45 14.34 4.09
C GLY A 65 6.07 15.50 3.31
N ARG A 66 6.57 15.24 2.10
CA ARG A 66 7.10 16.27 1.22
C ARG A 66 6.03 17.29 0.80
N ALA A 67 4.84 16.84 0.43
CA ALA A 67 3.74 17.74 0.04
C ALA A 67 3.40 18.73 1.15
N ARG A 68 3.30 18.26 2.40
CA ARG A 68 3.09 19.13 3.57
C ARG A 68 4.21 20.15 3.74
N PHE A 69 5.45 19.69 3.66
CA PHE A 69 6.61 20.59 3.81
C PHE A 69 6.61 21.68 2.71
N VAL A 70 6.49 21.28 1.45
CA VAL A 70 6.54 22.21 0.30
C VAL A 70 5.36 23.19 0.29
N SER A 71 4.18 22.77 0.79
CA SER A 71 3.00 23.64 0.91
C SER A 71 3.05 24.59 2.11
N GLY A 72 4.07 24.50 2.97
CA GLY A 72 4.15 25.29 4.21
C GLY A 72 3.13 24.87 5.26
N SER A 73 2.54 23.68 5.13
CA SER A 73 1.57 23.16 6.09
C SER A 73 2.27 22.68 7.35
N ASP A 74 2.02 23.37 8.48
CA ASP A 74 2.65 23.11 9.79
C ASP A 74 2.05 21.91 10.55
N GLN A 75 1.36 21.01 9.84
CA GLN A 75 0.64 19.88 10.42
C GLN A 75 1.60 18.75 10.83
N LYS A 76 2.17 18.85 12.02
CA LYS A 76 3.22 17.96 12.55
C LYS A 76 2.82 16.48 12.76
N ARG A 77 1.54 16.12 12.70
CA ARG A 77 1.05 14.74 12.97
C ARG A 77 -0.14 14.35 12.10
N CYS A 78 -0.06 14.65 10.79
CA CYS A 78 -1.11 14.25 9.85
C CYS A 78 -0.77 12.93 9.18
N SER A 79 -1.76 12.07 9.06
CA SER A 79 -1.68 10.87 8.23
C SER A 79 -1.60 11.21 6.73
N ALA A 80 -1.26 10.23 5.90
CA ALA A 80 -1.33 10.37 4.45
C ALA A 80 -2.77 10.71 3.99
N ALA A 81 -3.77 10.09 4.60
CA ALA A 81 -5.18 10.37 4.31
C ALA A 81 -5.58 11.82 4.65
N ASP A 82 -5.15 12.35 5.82
CA ASP A 82 -5.41 13.74 6.17
C ASP A 82 -4.75 14.71 5.18
N THR A 83 -3.55 14.36 4.70
CA THR A 83 -2.87 15.15 3.67
C THR A 83 -3.67 15.19 2.37
N LEU A 84 -4.20 14.05 1.92
CA LEU A 84 -5.04 13.99 0.73
C LEU A 84 -6.32 14.81 0.91
N ARG A 85 -7.00 14.71 2.06
CA ARG A 85 -8.20 15.51 2.39
C ARG A 85 -7.89 17.01 2.37
N HIS A 86 -6.74 17.43 2.93
CA HIS A 86 -6.31 18.82 2.90
C HIS A 86 -6.22 19.38 1.46
N PHE A 87 -5.80 18.57 0.50
CA PHE A 87 -5.74 18.96 -0.91
C PHE A 87 -7.04 18.67 -1.69
N GLY A 88 -8.12 18.22 -1.03
CA GLY A 88 -9.42 17.97 -1.64
C GLY A 88 -9.62 16.57 -2.24
N GLY A 89 -8.75 15.61 -1.90
CA GLY A 89 -8.83 14.21 -2.36
C GLY A 89 -9.56 13.30 -1.37
N ASN A 90 -10.84 13.58 -1.04
CA ASN A 90 -11.57 12.85 0.00
C ASN A 90 -11.74 11.36 -0.32
N ASP A 91 -12.17 11.01 -1.52
CA ASP A 91 -12.39 9.61 -1.93
C ASP A 91 -11.07 8.81 -1.91
N LEU A 92 -9.97 9.41 -2.38
CA LEU A 92 -8.64 8.81 -2.31
C LEU A 92 -8.16 8.66 -0.86
N ALA A 93 -8.48 9.62 0.00
CA ALA A 93 -8.12 9.55 1.41
C ALA A 93 -8.78 8.37 2.11
N ASP A 94 -10.05 8.08 1.81
CA ASP A 94 -10.78 6.95 2.40
C ASP A 94 -10.17 5.60 1.95
N LYS A 95 -9.87 5.46 0.66
CA LYS A 95 -9.15 4.29 0.12
C LYS A 95 -7.76 4.12 0.73
N VAL A 96 -7.01 5.21 0.85
CA VAL A 96 -5.69 5.22 1.48
C VAL A 96 -5.76 4.82 2.96
N GLU A 97 -6.80 5.24 3.70
CA GLU A 97 -6.99 4.77 5.07
C GLU A 97 -7.12 3.25 5.17
N GLU A 98 -7.78 2.60 4.21
CA GLU A 98 -7.87 1.13 4.15
C GLU A 98 -6.51 0.47 3.93
N ILE A 99 -5.71 0.99 2.99
CA ILE A 99 -4.35 0.49 2.74
C ILE A 99 -3.49 0.59 4.01
N PHE A 100 -3.59 1.71 4.73
CA PHE A 100 -2.83 1.90 5.96
C PHE A 100 -3.31 1.00 7.10
N VAL A 101 -4.59 0.62 7.13
CA VAL A 101 -5.07 -0.40 8.08
C VAL A 101 -4.49 -1.78 7.76
N VAL A 102 -4.38 -2.15 6.49
CA VAL A 102 -3.70 -3.39 6.08
C VAL A 102 -2.21 -3.34 6.44
N ARG A 103 -1.52 -2.23 6.13
CA ARG A 103 -0.11 -2.03 6.50
C ARG A 103 0.09 -2.12 8.02
N ASP A 104 -0.80 -1.53 8.81
CA ASP A 104 -0.72 -1.60 10.27
C ASP A 104 -0.96 -3.03 10.79
N ALA A 105 -1.89 -3.78 10.17
CA ALA A 105 -2.10 -5.19 10.49
C ALA A 105 -0.84 -6.04 10.23
N ILE A 106 -0.09 -5.72 9.17
CA ILE A 106 1.19 -6.35 8.83
C ILE A 106 2.28 -5.92 9.83
N ALA A 107 2.50 -4.61 9.98
CA ALA A 107 3.63 -4.03 10.71
C ALA A 107 3.54 -4.28 12.23
N HIS A 108 2.34 -4.29 12.78
CA HIS A 108 2.08 -4.48 14.21
C HIS A 108 1.62 -5.89 14.55
N ALA A 109 1.75 -6.83 13.59
CA ALA A 109 1.44 -8.24 13.75
C ALA A 109 0.10 -8.45 14.49
N HIS A 110 -0.99 -7.90 13.91
CA HIS A 110 -2.32 -8.08 14.51
C HIS A 110 -2.59 -9.56 14.78
N LEU A 111 -2.76 -9.91 16.04
CA LEU A 111 -2.92 -11.29 16.47
C LEU A 111 -4.36 -11.76 16.28
N TRP A 112 -4.51 -12.95 15.75
CA TRP A 112 -5.77 -13.62 15.57
C TRP A 112 -5.75 -14.96 16.30
N LYS A 113 -6.82 -15.27 17.01
CA LYS A 113 -7.05 -16.59 17.55
C LYS A 113 -7.91 -17.36 16.55
N ALA A 114 -7.40 -18.45 16.02
CA ALA A 114 -8.08 -19.28 15.05
C ALA A 114 -7.99 -20.76 15.45
N LYS A 115 -9.04 -21.52 15.17
CA LYS A 115 -9.01 -22.98 15.15
C LYS A 115 -9.07 -23.44 13.71
N ILE A 116 -8.10 -24.22 13.30
CA ILE A 116 -7.91 -24.65 11.93
C ILE A 116 -8.21 -26.14 11.80
N LEU A 117 -9.01 -26.50 10.81
CA LEU A 117 -9.20 -27.87 10.34
C LEU A 117 -8.25 -28.11 9.20
N TRP A 118 -7.41 -29.09 9.35
CA TRP A 118 -6.49 -29.54 8.32
C TRP A 118 -6.93 -30.90 7.79
N THR A 119 -7.25 -30.97 6.51
CA THR A 119 -7.46 -32.21 5.77
C THR A 119 -6.35 -32.38 4.74
N GLU A 120 -6.19 -33.53 4.12
CA GLU A 120 -5.13 -33.78 3.13
C GLU A 120 -5.08 -32.77 1.99
N ASN A 121 -6.23 -32.17 1.63
CA ASN A 121 -6.34 -31.27 0.47
C ASN A 121 -6.93 -29.90 0.80
N ASP A 122 -7.25 -29.60 2.06
CA ASP A 122 -7.93 -28.35 2.41
C ASP A 122 -7.52 -27.84 3.78
N LEU A 123 -7.49 -26.50 3.89
CA LEU A 123 -7.21 -25.79 5.11
C LEU A 123 -8.31 -24.74 5.33
N ARG A 124 -9.12 -24.92 6.35
CA ARG A 124 -10.25 -24.03 6.66
C ARG A 124 -10.39 -23.75 8.14
N PHE A 125 -11.14 -22.72 8.47
CA PHE A 125 -11.45 -22.43 9.87
C PHE A 125 -12.54 -23.40 10.40
N ALA A 126 -12.32 -23.94 11.60
CA ALA A 126 -13.35 -24.69 12.34
C ALA A 126 -14.45 -23.76 12.87
N GLU A 127 -14.08 -22.54 13.19
CA GLU A 127 -14.94 -21.44 13.64
C GLU A 127 -14.33 -20.11 13.16
N PRO A 128 -15.13 -19.03 13.00
CA PRO A 128 -14.60 -17.75 12.58
C PRO A 128 -13.44 -17.30 13.48
N PRO A 129 -12.30 -16.88 12.90
CA PRO A 129 -11.17 -16.41 13.68
C PRO A 129 -11.50 -15.10 14.38
N VAL A 130 -11.04 -14.96 15.63
CA VAL A 130 -11.26 -13.80 16.48
C VAL A 130 -9.98 -12.98 16.57
N ARG A 131 -10.04 -11.70 16.16
CA ARG A 131 -8.94 -10.77 16.35
C ARG A 131 -8.82 -10.40 17.82
N LEU A 132 -7.60 -10.45 18.34
CA LEU A 132 -7.33 -9.99 19.70
C LEU A 132 -7.32 -8.44 19.73
N PRO A 133 -7.84 -7.82 20.82
CA PRO A 133 -7.84 -6.36 20.96
C PRO A 133 -6.44 -5.77 20.86
N SER A 134 -6.31 -4.60 20.22
CA SER A 134 -5.05 -3.87 20.13
C SER A 134 -5.28 -2.36 20.05
N TYR A 135 -4.20 -1.59 20.16
CA TYR A 135 -4.24 -0.14 19.96
C TYR A 135 -4.78 0.22 18.57
N GLY A 136 -5.62 1.25 18.49
CA GLY A 136 -6.20 1.71 17.21
C GLY A 136 -7.49 1.01 16.79
N ASP A 137 -8.07 0.16 17.63
CA ASP A 137 -9.27 -0.64 17.33
C ASP A 137 -10.46 0.16 16.79
N LYS A 138 -10.67 1.41 17.23
CA LYS A 138 -11.78 2.25 16.73
C LYS A 138 -11.68 2.50 15.22
N LYS A 139 -10.47 2.82 14.71
CA LYS A 139 -10.23 3.00 13.27
C LYS A 139 -10.39 1.67 12.54
N PHE A 140 -9.81 0.60 13.08
CA PHE A 140 -9.88 -0.73 12.52
C PHE A 140 -11.33 -1.19 12.32
N HIS A 141 -12.17 -1.15 13.36
CA HIS A 141 -13.58 -1.57 13.29
C HIS A 141 -14.45 -0.71 12.36
N ARG A 142 -14.10 0.56 12.16
CA ARG A 142 -14.77 1.41 11.19
C ARG A 142 -14.50 0.98 9.75
N ILE A 143 -13.28 0.56 9.46
CA ILE A 143 -12.77 0.31 8.11
C ILE A 143 -12.93 -1.15 7.71
N VAL A 144 -12.85 -2.08 8.67
CA VAL A 144 -12.83 -3.51 8.41
C VAL A 144 -14.20 -4.15 8.64
N ASP A 145 -14.56 -5.08 7.76
CA ASP A 145 -15.60 -6.05 8.00
C ASP A 145 -14.94 -7.35 8.54
N LEU A 146 -15.24 -7.66 9.80
CA LEU A 146 -14.68 -8.84 10.46
C LEU A 146 -15.25 -10.16 9.93
N ASN A 147 -16.44 -10.15 9.30
CA ASN A 147 -17.06 -11.37 8.77
C ASN A 147 -16.32 -11.83 7.50
N SER A 148 -16.11 -10.90 6.57
CA SER A 148 -15.32 -11.16 5.36
C SER A 148 -13.81 -11.14 5.62
N ARG A 149 -13.36 -10.48 6.69
CA ARG A 149 -11.96 -10.22 7.01
C ARG A 149 -11.27 -9.37 5.96
N THR A 150 -12.02 -8.42 5.40
CA THR A 150 -11.54 -7.48 4.38
C THR A 150 -11.84 -6.04 4.78
N THR A 151 -11.20 -5.10 4.13
CA THR A 151 -11.61 -3.70 4.20
C THR A 151 -12.92 -3.49 3.43
N ARG A 152 -13.68 -2.44 3.79
CA ARG A 152 -15.07 -2.27 3.33
C ARG A 152 -15.21 -1.78 1.90
N GLN A 153 -14.30 -0.93 1.42
CA GLN A 153 -14.39 -0.27 0.12
C GLN A 153 -13.53 -0.98 -0.93
N LEU A 154 -12.29 -1.31 -0.59
CA LEU A 154 -11.33 -1.94 -1.50
C LEU A 154 -11.31 -3.47 -1.39
N GLU A 155 -12.02 -4.03 -0.42
CA GLU A 155 -12.08 -5.48 -0.13
C GLU A 155 -10.68 -6.12 0.05
N LEU A 156 -9.73 -5.35 0.58
CA LEU A 156 -8.38 -5.81 0.85
C LEU A 156 -8.38 -6.84 2.00
N ASP A 157 -7.78 -7.99 1.79
CA ASP A 157 -7.59 -8.97 2.87
C ASP A 157 -6.78 -8.38 4.02
N ILE A 158 -7.26 -8.59 5.24
CA ILE A 158 -6.60 -8.14 6.47
C ILE A 158 -6.14 -9.31 7.35
N PHE A 159 -6.55 -10.54 7.01
CA PHE A 159 -6.05 -11.73 7.71
C PHE A 159 -4.63 -12.02 7.22
N PRO A 160 -3.60 -11.97 8.09
CA PRO A 160 -2.21 -11.84 7.66
C PRO A 160 -1.74 -12.91 6.67
N THR A 161 -2.17 -14.16 6.84
CA THR A 161 -1.76 -15.27 5.95
C THR A 161 -2.53 -15.32 4.63
N ARG A 162 -3.60 -14.54 4.49
CA ARG A 162 -4.40 -14.45 3.26
C ARG A 162 -4.01 -13.30 2.35
N ILE A 163 -3.24 -12.34 2.83
CA ILE A 163 -2.78 -11.23 2.00
C ILE A 163 -2.03 -11.79 0.79
N HIS A 164 -2.56 -11.54 -0.41
CA HIS A 164 -2.11 -12.13 -1.67
C HIS A 164 -1.96 -11.09 -2.77
N ARG A 165 -1.66 -11.52 -3.99
CA ARG A 165 -1.35 -10.63 -5.13
C ARG A 165 -2.44 -9.59 -5.41
N SER A 166 -3.72 -9.99 -5.38
CA SER A 166 -4.80 -9.05 -5.66
C SER A 166 -4.82 -7.91 -4.65
N THR A 167 -4.68 -8.21 -3.35
CA THR A 167 -4.57 -7.20 -2.28
C THR A 167 -3.40 -6.25 -2.54
N ALA A 168 -2.23 -6.79 -2.91
CA ALA A 168 -1.04 -5.97 -3.16
C ALA A 168 -1.19 -5.08 -4.41
N VAL A 169 -1.74 -5.63 -5.49
CA VAL A 169 -1.95 -4.89 -6.75
C VAL A 169 -2.97 -3.77 -6.56
N ILE A 170 -4.09 -4.03 -5.89
CA ILE A 170 -5.10 -3.01 -5.59
C ILE A 170 -4.48 -1.91 -4.73
N ALA A 171 -3.80 -2.25 -3.64
CA ALA A 171 -3.15 -1.30 -2.77
C ALA A 171 -2.13 -0.42 -3.51
N LEU A 172 -1.31 -1.02 -4.39
CA LEU A 172 -0.32 -0.29 -5.18
C LEU A 172 -0.98 0.65 -6.20
N LYS A 173 -2.04 0.22 -6.87
CA LYS A 173 -2.80 1.07 -7.82
C LYS A 173 -3.37 2.30 -7.12
N GLU A 174 -4.04 2.11 -6.00
CA GLU A 174 -4.62 3.22 -5.24
C GLU A 174 -3.54 4.16 -4.67
N CYS A 175 -2.40 3.63 -4.23
CA CYS A 175 -1.25 4.46 -3.87
C CYS A 175 -0.74 5.27 -5.07
N ALA A 176 -0.66 4.68 -6.26
CA ALA A 176 -0.22 5.38 -7.47
C ALA A 176 -1.22 6.47 -7.88
N GLU A 177 -2.53 6.24 -7.76
CA GLU A 177 -3.56 7.25 -7.98
C GLU A 177 -3.45 8.41 -7.00
N ALA A 178 -3.23 8.12 -5.71
CA ALA A 178 -3.03 9.15 -4.69
C ALA A 178 -1.77 10.00 -4.95
N LEU A 179 -0.68 9.37 -5.40
CA LEU A 179 0.55 10.06 -5.78
C LEU A 179 0.34 10.94 -7.02
N GLN A 180 -0.36 10.43 -8.04
CA GLN A 180 -0.69 11.20 -9.24
C GLN A 180 -1.58 12.38 -8.92
N PHE A 181 -2.54 12.22 -8.02
CA PHE A 181 -3.37 13.30 -7.51
C PHE A 181 -2.53 14.39 -6.84
N LEU A 182 -1.63 14.04 -5.93
CA LEU A 182 -0.74 15.02 -5.28
C LEU A 182 0.15 15.75 -6.30
N GLU A 183 0.70 15.03 -7.28
CA GLU A 183 1.53 15.63 -8.33
C GLU A 183 0.72 16.58 -9.23
N SER A 184 -0.57 16.30 -9.44
CA SER A 184 -1.47 17.21 -10.18
C SER A 184 -1.75 18.52 -9.44
N LYS A 185 -1.67 18.55 -8.12
CA LYS A 185 -1.81 19.77 -7.31
C LYS A 185 -0.56 20.66 -7.38
N ASP A 186 0.62 20.03 -7.24
CA ASP A 186 1.90 20.71 -7.44
C ASP A 186 2.97 19.65 -7.75
N ARG A 187 3.64 19.79 -8.89
CA ARG A 187 4.73 18.89 -9.30
C ARG A 187 5.88 18.83 -8.30
N ARG A 188 6.05 19.85 -7.47
CA ARG A 188 7.08 19.86 -6.43
C ARG A 188 6.76 18.87 -5.30
N PHE A 189 5.50 18.44 -5.15
CA PHE A 189 5.10 17.48 -4.10
C PHE A 189 5.67 16.10 -4.38
N VAL A 190 5.57 15.60 -5.60
CA VAL A 190 5.83 14.19 -5.89
C VAL A 190 6.86 13.98 -7.00
N TYR A 191 6.80 14.56 -8.14
CA TYR A 191 7.73 14.43 -9.28
C TYR A 191 7.97 12.97 -9.74
N LEU A 192 6.91 12.21 -9.97
CA LEU A 192 6.98 10.83 -10.46
C LEU A 192 6.63 10.68 -11.96
N THR A 193 6.01 11.69 -12.57
CA THR A 193 5.66 11.65 -14.00
C THR A 193 6.84 11.28 -14.92
N PRO A 194 8.09 11.78 -14.71
CA PRO A 194 9.22 11.40 -15.55
C PRO A 194 9.91 10.10 -15.11
N GLN A 195 9.47 9.49 -14.02
CA GLN A 195 10.13 8.31 -13.48
C GLN A 195 9.67 7.04 -14.19
N ASN A 196 10.65 6.21 -14.57
CA ASN A 196 10.40 4.92 -15.18
C ASN A 196 10.80 3.80 -14.21
N VAL A 197 10.11 2.68 -14.31
CA VAL A 197 10.52 1.40 -13.71
C VAL A 197 10.97 0.44 -14.80
N ARG A 198 11.95 -0.39 -14.49
CA ARG A 198 12.41 -1.43 -15.39
C ARG A 198 11.66 -2.72 -15.08
N VAL A 199 11.00 -3.27 -16.10
CA VAL A 199 10.29 -4.57 -16.06
C VAL A 199 10.88 -5.44 -17.17
N GLY A 200 11.58 -6.48 -16.79
CA GLY A 200 12.40 -7.26 -17.74
C GLY A 200 13.44 -6.37 -18.43
N CYS A 201 13.34 -6.26 -19.75
CA CYS A 201 14.23 -5.43 -20.58
C CYS A 201 13.64 -4.06 -20.96
N LYS A 202 12.44 -3.71 -20.46
CA LYS A 202 11.74 -2.47 -20.84
C LYS A 202 11.75 -1.46 -19.71
N PHE A 203 11.81 -0.18 -20.08
CA PHE A 203 11.53 0.93 -19.17
C PHE A 203 10.12 1.44 -19.43
N ILE A 204 9.28 1.47 -18.39
CA ILE A 204 7.87 1.86 -18.47
C ILE A 204 7.64 3.01 -17.49
N PRO A 205 6.93 4.10 -17.87
CA PRO A 205 6.55 5.12 -16.91
C PRO A 205 5.82 4.54 -15.71
N PHE A 206 6.21 4.96 -14.49
CA PHE A 206 5.69 4.34 -13.25
C PHE A 206 4.16 4.31 -13.19
N TYR A 207 3.50 5.43 -13.48
CA TYR A 207 2.03 5.48 -13.43
C TYR A 207 1.34 4.61 -14.49
N GLN A 208 1.95 4.47 -15.66
CA GLN A 208 1.46 3.57 -16.69
C GLN A 208 1.59 2.12 -16.22
N TRP A 209 2.78 1.74 -15.77
CA TRP A 209 3.05 0.41 -15.25
C TRP A 209 2.11 0.01 -14.12
N ALA A 210 1.92 0.88 -13.12
CA ALA A 210 1.04 0.60 -11.98
C ALA A 210 -0.42 0.37 -12.42
N ARG A 211 -0.93 1.12 -13.40
CA ARG A 211 -2.28 0.94 -13.94
C ARG A 211 -2.47 -0.36 -14.72
N GLU A 212 -1.43 -0.78 -15.44
CA GLU A 212 -1.46 -1.98 -16.30
C GLU A 212 -1.25 -3.30 -15.53
N LEU A 213 -0.92 -3.25 -14.23
CA LEU A 213 -0.79 -4.47 -13.42
C LEU A 213 -2.11 -5.26 -13.43
N ALA A 214 -2.03 -6.55 -13.78
CA ALA A 214 -3.17 -7.46 -13.68
C ALA A 214 -3.44 -7.85 -12.21
N THR A 215 -4.70 -7.85 -11.81
CA THR A 215 -5.16 -8.35 -10.50
C THR A 215 -5.36 -9.84 -10.55
#